data_2ca518a042b318339931568a31438334
#
_entry.id   2ca518a042b318339931568a31438334
#
_cell.length_a   1.000
_cell.length_b   1.000
_cell.length_c   1.000
_cell.angle_alpha   90.00
_cell.angle_beta   90.00
_cell.angle_gamma   90.00
#
_symmetry.space_group_name_H-M   'P 1'
#
loop_
_entity.id
_entity.type
_entity.pdbx_description
1 polymer ?
#
loop_
_entity_poly.entity_id
_entity_poly.type
_entity_poly.pdbx_seq_one_letter_code
_entity_poly.pdbx_strand_id
1 'polypeptide(L)' 'MKFMLVITLCSQIYATCLPPFEQDYLYDNYFDCATLGHMRGFDTLHKLGADRVNADRMIYMFECKPILNT' A
#
# COMPACT_ATOMS: atom_id res chain seq x y z
N MET A 1 15.23 14.69 -0.53
CA MET A 1 14.28 13.92 -1.36
C MET A 1 13.19 13.36 -0.47
N LYS A 2 11.97 13.49 -0.88
CA LYS A 2 10.83 12.96 -0.15
C LYS A 2 10.28 11.73 -0.85
N PHE A 3 9.50 10.94 -0.12
CA PHE A 3 8.93 9.72 -0.68
C PHE A 3 7.42 9.72 -0.51
N MET A 4 6.73 9.31 -1.56
CA MET A 4 5.28 9.18 -1.57
C MET A 4 4.91 7.70 -1.50
N LEU A 5 4.01 7.36 -0.58
CA LEU A 5 3.56 5.98 -0.41
C LEU A 5 2.38 5.72 -1.35
N VAL A 6 2.51 4.68 -2.16
CA VAL A 6 1.45 4.22 -3.05
C VAL A 6 1.12 2.79 -2.68
N ILE A 7 -0.15 2.51 -2.39
CA ILE A 7 -0.59 1.18 -1.98
C ILE A 7 -1.53 0.62 -3.02
N THR A 8 -1.35 -0.65 -3.36
CA THR A 8 -2.19 -1.35 -4.32
C THR A 8 -2.69 -2.64 -3.68
N LEU A 9 -3.97 -2.91 -3.81
CA LEU A 9 -4.58 -4.15 -3.35
C LEU A 9 -4.86 -5.04 -4.54
N CYS A 10 -4.45 -6.30 -4.45
CA CYS A 10 -4.61 -7.24 -5.55
C CYS A 10 -5.23 -8.52 -5.06
N SER A 11 -6.00 -9.16 -5.94
CA SER A 11 -6.55 -10.49 -5.70
C SER A 11 -5.64 -11.51 -6.39
N GLN A 12 -5.16 -12.48 -5.62
CA GLN A 12 -4.33 -13.52 -6.21
C GLN A 12 -5.15 -14.58 -6.95
N ILE A 13 -6.44 -14.66 -6.65
CA ILE A 13 -7.31 -15.60 -7.37
C ILE A 13 -7.65 -15.08 -8.75
N TYR A 14 -8.04 -13.81 -8.82
CA TYR A 14 -8.47 -13.24 -10.11
C TYR A 14 -7.34 -12.58 -10.87
N ALA A 15 -6.16 -12.50 -10.26
CA ALA A 15 -4.98 -11.87 -10.86
C ALA A 15 -5.27 -10.42 -11.28
N THR A 16 -6.06 -9.72 -10.49
CA THR A 16 -6.40 -8.32 -10.77
C THR A 16 -6.13 -7.47 -9.56
N CYS A 17 -5.91 -6.19 -9.80
CA CYS A 17 -5.63 -5.24 -8.75
C CYS A 17 -6.61 -4.09 -8.80
N LEU A 18 -6.94 -3.55 -7.63
CA LEU A 18 -7.69 -2.32 -7.56
C LEU A 18 -6.78 -1.17 -7.97
N PRO A 19 -7.36 -0.04 -8.38
CA PRO A 19 -6.52 1.12 -8.70
C PRO A 19 -5.66 1.49 -7.51
N PRO A 20 -4.38 1.81 -7.74
CA PRO A 20 -3.51 2.21 -6.63
C PRO A 20 -3.97 3.52 -6.03
N PHE A 21 -3.77 3.67 -4.74
CA PHE A 21 -4.07 4.95 -4.11
C PHE A 21 -2.82 5.51 -3.46
N GLU A 22 -2.70 6.82 -3.56
CA GLU A 22 -1.54 7.56 -3.08
C GLU A 22 -1.94 8.33 -1.85
N GLN A 23 -1.02 8.40 -0.89
CA GLN A 23 -1.24 9.22 0.28
C GLN A 23 -0.83 10.65 -0.02
N ASP A 24 -1.50 11.59 0.62
CA ASP A 24 -1.16 13.00 0.47
C ASP A 24 0.09 13.38 1.24
N TYR A 25 0.52 12.54 2.14
CA TYR A 25 1.66 12.82 3.00
C TYR A 25 2.96 12.35 2.36
N LEU A 26 4.00 13.19 2.44
CA LEU A 26 5.32 12.83 1.95
C LEU A 26 6.24 12.53 3.13
N TYR A 27 6.94 11.41 3.03
CA TYR A 27 7.85 10.97 4.09
C TYR A 27 9.24 11.51 3.81
N ASP A 28 9.96 11.84 4.88
CA ASP A 28 11.26 12.48 4.74
C ASP A 28 12.36 11.53 4.29
N ASN A 29 12.17 10.23 4.51
CA ASN A 29 13.17 9.25 4.12
C ASN A 29 12.49 7.93 3.77
N TYR A 30 13.27 7.05 3.14
CA TYR A 30 12.74 5.77 2.68
C TYR A 30 12.32 4.87 3.84
N PHE A 31 13.11 4.85 4.90
CA PHE A 31 12.82 3.98 6.04
C PHE A 31 11.43 4.27 6.62
N ASP A 32 11.12 5.54 6.81
CA ASP A 32 9.80 5.91 7.35
C ASP A 32 8.69 5.51 6.40
N CYS A 33 8.88 5.72 5.10
CA CYS A 33 7.89 5.35 4.12
C CYS A 33 7.68 3.84 4.11
N ALA A 34 8.76 3.07 4.14
CA ALA A 34 8.66 1.61 4.08
C ALA A 34 8.01 1.02 5.31
N THR A 35 8.38 1.50 6.50
CA THR A 35 7.78 0.98 7.73
C THR A 35 6.30 1.31 7.80
N LEU A 36 5.93 2.53 7.47
CA LEU A 36 4.51 2.90 7.48
C LEU A 36 3.75 2.24 6.34
N GLY A 37 4.43 1.96 5.23
CA GLY A 37 3.81 1.21 4.14
C GLY A 37 3.33 -0.16 4.60
N HIS A 38 4.16 -0.87 5.34
CA HIS A 38 3.77 -2.17 5.90
C HIS A 38 2.62 -2.02 6.89
N MET A 39 2.68 -1.02 7.76
CA MET A 39 1.62 -0.82 8.74
C MET A 39 0.30 -0.49 8.06
N ARG A 40 0.32 0.36 7.06
CA ARG A 40 -0.89 0.75 6.34
C ARG A 40 -1.46 -0.41 5.53
N GLY A 41 -0.59 -1.20 4.91
CA GLY A 41 -1.04 -2.38 4.18
C GLY A 41 -1.70 -3.39 5.10
N PHE A 42 -1.08 -3.65 6.24
CA PHE A 42 -1.62 -4.56 7.23
C PHE A 42 -2.98 -4.06 7.72
N ASP A 43 -3.08 -2.78 8.04
CA ASP A 43 -4.31 -2.17 8.50
C ASP A 43 -5.41 -2.27 7.44
N THR A 44 -5.04 -2.11 6.18
CA THR A 44 -6.01 -2.20 5.08
C THR A 44 -6.60 -3.60 4.97
N LEU A 45 -5.76 -4.63 5.12
CA LEU A 45 -6.27 -6.01 5.12
C LEU A 45 -7.23 -6.25 6.27
N HIS A 46 -6.93 -5.69 7.44
CA HIS A 46 -7.83 -5.82 8.58
C HIS A 46 -9.17 -5.12 8.33
N LYS A 47 -9.14 -3.98 7.67
CA LYS A 47 -10.38 -3.27 7.37
C LYS A 47 -11.24 -4.00 6.34
N LEU A 48 -10.62 -4.71 5.41
CA LEU A 48 -11.38 -5.53 4.47
C LEU A 48 -12.07 -6.68 5.16
N GLY A 49 -11.44 -7.21 6.21
CA GLY A 49 -12.01 -8.29 6.97
C GLY A 49 -11.58 -9.67 6.48
N ALA A 50 -11.59 -10.63 7.40
CA ALA A 50 -11.08 -11.96 7.11
C ALA A 50 -11.85 -12.66 5.99
N ASP A 51 -13.16 -12.49 5.94
CA ASP A 51 -13.97 -13.18 4.93
C ASP A 51 -13.59 -12.73 3.52
N ARG A 52 -13.44 -11.43 3.32
CA ARG A 52 -13.10 -10.91 2.00
C ARG A 52 -11.69 -11.27 1.62
N VAL A 53 -10.76 -11.13 2.56
CA VAL A 53 -9.36 -11.44 2.31
C VAL A 53 -9.20 -12.92 1.96
N ASN A 54 -9.90 -13.80 2.68
CA ASN A 54 -9.81 -15.24 2.41
C ASN A 54 -10.47 -15.61 1.08
N ALA A 55 -11.62 -15.03 0.80
CA ALA A 55 -12.37 -15.38 -0.42
C ALA A 55 -11.59 -15.01 -1.68
N ASP A 56 -10.99 -13.84 -1.70
CA ASP A 56 -10.31 -13.32 -2.89
C ASP A 56 -8.81 -13.44 -2.81
N ARG A 57 -8.29 -13.92 -1.70
CA ARG A 57 -6.85 -13.98 -1.41
C ARG A 57 -6.20 -12.62 -1.70
N MET A 58 -6.70 -11.63 -0.98
CA MET A 58 -6.22 -10.27 -1.16
C MET A 58 -4.83 -10.10 -0.57
N ILE A 59 -4.02 -9.33 -1.26
CA ILE A 59 -2.69 -8.97 -0.78
C ILE A 59 -2.46 -7.51 -1.13
N TYR A 60 -1.66 -6.85 -0.31
CA TYR A 60 -1.29 -5.49 -0.61
C TYR A 60 0.14 -5.47 -1.14
N MET A 61 0.40 -4.49 -1.99
CA MET A 61 1.75 -4.14 -2.40
C MET A 61 1.88 -2.65 -2.20
N PHE A 62 3.08 -2.20 -1.90
CA PHE A 62 3.28 -0.77 -1.79
C PHE A 62 4.61 -0.38 -2.41
N GLU A 63 4.68 0.88 -2.76
CA GLU A 63 5.88 1.44 -3.35
C GLU A 63 6.13 2.80 -2.71
N CYS A 64 7.39 3.07 -2.42
CA CYS A 64 7.80 4.38 -1.92
C CYS A 64 8.47 5.11 -3.07
N LYS A 65 7.72 5.97 -3.73
CA LYS A 65 8.21 6.69 -4.90
C LYS A 65 9.01 7.90 -4.50
N PRO A 66 10.25 8.02 -4.95
CA PRO A 66 11.01 9.24 -4.67
C PRO A 66 10.40 10.41 -5.43
N ILE A 67 10.20 11.49 -4.71
CA ILE A 67 9.66 12.71 -5.29
C ILE A 67 10.75 13.75 -5.23
N LEU A 68 11.14 14.24 -6.38
CA LEU A 68 12.08 15.34 -6.43
C LEU A 68 11.38 16.57 -5.93
N ASN A 69 11.85 17.03 -4.79
CA ASN A 69 11.23 18.15 -4.15
C ASN A 69 12.12 19.38 -4.34
N THR A 70 11.53 20.38 -4.84
CA THR A 70 12.26 21.62 -5.06
C THR A 70 12.00 22.60 -3.93
#